data_7cb5495302b40d0b635b47a63062da5f
#
_entry.id   7cb5495302b40d0b635b47a63062da5f
#
_cell.length_a   1.000
_cell.length_b   1.000
_cell.length_c   1.000
_cell.angle_alpha   90.00
_cell.angle_beta   90.00
_cell.angle_gamma   90.00
#
_symmetry.space_group_name_H-M   'P 1'
#
loop_
_entity.id
_entity.type
_entity.pdbx_description
1 polymer ?
#
loop_
_entity_poly.entity_id
_entity_poly.type
_entity_poly.pdbx_seq_one_letter_code
_entity_poly.pdbx_strand_id
1 'polypeptide(L)'
;MTNLIRAVVLTCGLMLVSDAWALRCGNRIIQEGMSETRVIELCGEPYSSRFLGYVLRPYTVKRPAGIGGLSSQRHVYAGFHEELAVTEMLFNFGPRKLMRLIRFEGGRLTYIETAGYGHRSKD
;
A
#
# COMPACT_ATOMS: atom_id res chain seq x y z
N MET A 1 11.99 18.49 39.34
CA MET A 1 12.43 17.29 38.58
C MET A 1 11.27 16.47 38.00
N THR A 2 10.23 16.16 38.76
CA THR A 2 9.07 15.38 38.27
C THR A 2 8.32 16.02 37.10
N ASN A 3 8.23 17.33 37.03
CA ASN A 3 7.54 18.03 35.93
C ASN A 3 8.35 18.03 34.62
N LEU A 4 9.67 18.04 34.71
CA LEU A 4 10.58 17.96 33.56
C LEU A 4 10.52 16.55 32.90
N ILE A 5 10.48 15.51 33.71
CA ILE A 5 10.38 14.12 33.24
C ILE A 5 9.02 13.89 32.57
N ARG A 6 7.93 14.45 33.15
CA ARG A 6 6.60 14.39 32.55
C ARG A 6 6.53 15.11 31.19
N ALA A 7 7.17 16.28 31.11
CA ALA A 7 7.24 17.03 29.84
C ALA A 7 8.03 16.27 28.74
N VAL A 8 9.15 15.66 29.10
CA VAL A 8 9.97 14.87 28.16
C VAL A 8 9.23 13.62 27.67
N VAL A 9 8.51 12.94 28.55
CA VAL A 9 7.71 11.76 28.16
C VAL A 9 6.55 12.14 27.23
N LEU A 10 5.91 13.29 27.49
CA LEU A 10 4.83 13.79 26.63
C LEU A 10 5.35 14.20 25.25
N THR A 11 6.53 14.79 25.15
CA THR A 11 7.14 15.23 23.88
C THR A 11 7.64 14.06 23.06
N CYS A 12 8.13 12.99 23.69
CA CYS A 12 8.59 11.78 22.99
C CYS A 12 7.43 10.95 22.39
N GLY A 13 6.23 11.05 22.97
CA GLY A 13 5.03 10.35 22.48
C GLY A 13 4.43 10.91 21.18
N LEU A 14 4.77 12.14 20.79
CA LEU A 14 4.23 12.79 19.60
C LEU A 14 4.99 12.48 18.29
N MET A 15 6.14 11.82 18.36
CA MET A 15 7.01 11.59 17.20
C MET A 15 6.76 10.29 16.43
N LEU A 16 5.75 9.50 16.82
CA LEU A 16 5.45 8.23 16.18
C LEU A 16 4.20 8.30 15.28
N VAL A 17 4.09 9.36 14.46
CA VAL A 17 3.10 9.38 13.38
C VAL A 17 3.72 8.65 12.20
N SER A 18 3.53 7.35 12.14
CA SER A 18 3.76 6.59 10.92
C SER A 18 2.70 7.01 9.91
N ASP A 19 3.10 7.57 8.79
CA ASP A 19 2.23 7.80 7.64
C ASP A 19 1.75 6.45 7.10
N ALA A 20 0.68 5.94 7.67
CA ALA A 20 0.01 4.75 7.15
C ALA A 20 -0.79 5.15 5.90
N TRP A 21 -0.26 4.87 4.75
CA TRP A 21 -0.92 5.04 3.46
C TRP A 21 -2.06 4.02 3.36
N ALA A 22 -3.20 4.38 3.90
CA ALA A 22 -4.40 3.56 3.84
C ALA A 22 -5.53 4.33 3.15
N LEU A 23 -6.13 3.69 2.16
CA LEU A 23 -7.31 4.17 1.47
C LEU A 23 -8.54 3.44 2.00
N ARG A 24 -9.63 4.15 2.22
CA ARG A 24 -10.92 3.53 2.50
C ARG A 24 -11.77 3.47 1.24
N CYS A 25 -12.23 2.25 0.94
CA CYS A 25 -13.31 2.00 -0.02
C CYS A 25 -14.56 1.61 0.78
N GLY A 26 -15.46 2.56 1.00
CA GLY A 26 -16.59 2.37 1.91
C GLY A 26 -16.11 2.13 3.35
N ASN A 27 -16.47 0.98 3.93
CA ASN A 27 -16.06 0.57 5.27
C ASN A 27 -14.78 -0.28 5.30
N ARG A 28 -14.17 -0.52 4.14
CA ARG A 28 -13.00 -1.41 3.98
C ARG A 28 -11.74 -0.59 3.79
N ILE A 29 -10.66 -1.06 4.39
CA ILE A 29 -9.35 -0.44 4.30
C ILE A 29 -8.53 -1.15 3.23
N ILE A 30 -7.96 -0.37 2.31
CA ILE A 30 -7.04 -0.82 1.27
C ILE A 30 -5.65 -0.42 1.67
N GLN A 31 -4.72 -1.34 1.62
CA GLN A 31 -3.34 -1.11 2.04
C GLN A 31 -2.34 -1.81 1.10
N GLU A 32 -1.11 -1.38 1.20
CA GLU A 32 0.00 -1.94 0.44
C GLU A 32 0.11 -3.46 0.62
N GLY A 33 0.42 -4.16 -0.46
CA GLY A 33 0.52 -5.62 -0.49
C GLY A 33 -0.77 -6.35 -0.82
N MET A 34 -1.92 -5.67 -0.84
CA MET A 34 -3.17 -6.30 -1.27
C MET A 34 -3.13 -6.72 -2.72
N SER A 35 -3.77 -7.85 -3.03
CA SER A 35 -3.91 -8.30 -4.42
C SER A 35 -4.87 -7.40 -5.20
N GLU A 36 -4.60 -7.24 -6.49
CA GLU A 36 -5.44 -6.50 -7.43
C GLU A 36 -6.91 -6.95 -7.36
N THR A 37 -7.14 -8.25 -7.39
CA THR A 37 -8.48 -8.82 -7.28
C THR A 37 -9.19 -8.40 -6.01
N ARG A 38 -8.49 -8.41 -4.88
CA ARG A 38 -9.06 -8.01 -3.60
C ARG A 38 -9.42 -6.53 -3.55
N VAL A 39 -8.60 -5.69 -4.15
CA VAL A 39 -8.88 -4.24 -4.25
C VAL A 39 -10.14 -4.00 -5.09
N ILE A 40 -10.28 -4.68 -6.22
CA ILE A 40 -11.48 -4.58 -7.07
C ILE A 40 -12.73 -5.08 -6.34
N GLU A 41 -12.63 -6.18 -5.60
CA GLU A 41 -13.75 -6.68 -4.78
C GLU A 41 -14.23 -5.65 -3.74
N LEU A 42 -13.31 -4.92 -3.13
CA LEU A 42 -13.61 -3.96 -2.07
C LEU A 42 -13.98 -2.57 -2.58
N CYS A 43 -13.36 -2.13 -3.67
CA CYS A 43 -13.52 -0.78 -4.22
C CYS A 43 -14.45 -0.72 -5.44
N GLY A 44 -14.79 -1.86 -6.04
CA GLY A 44 -15.53 -1.94 -7.28
C GLY A 44 -14.63 -1.87 -8.52
N GLU A 45 -15.25 -1.85 -9.68
CA GLU A 45 -14.53 -1.78 -10.96
C GLU A 45 -13.80 -0.43 -11.11
N PRO A 46 -12.55 -0.44 -11.60
CA PRO A 46 -11.83 0.79 -11.87
C PRO A 46 -12.46 1.54 -13.06
N TYR A 47 -12.39 2.87 -13.01
CA TYR A 47 -12.80 3.72 -14.13
C TYR A 47 -11.92 3.50 -15.35
N SER A 48 -10.62 3.33 -15.15
CA SER A 48 -9.65 2.99 -16.17
C SER A 48 -8.54 2.12 -15.61
N SER A 49 -7.98 1.29 -16.48
CA SER A 49 -6.82 0.45 -16.17
C SER A 49 -5.80 0.58 -17.29
N ARG A 50 -4.55 0.74 -16.93
CA ARG A 50 -3.45 0.93 -17.88
C ARG A 50 -2.24 0.09 -17.49
N PHE A 51 -1.73 -0.66 -18.44
CA PHE A 51 -0.46 -1.35 -18.31
C PHE A 51 0.69 -0.38 -18.58
N LEU A 52 1.63 -0.27 -17.66
CA LEU A 52 2.76 0.67 -17.74
C LEU A 52 4.07 0.02 -18.22
N GLY A 53 4.15 -1.29 -18.24
CA GLY A 53 5.36 -2.02 -18.56
C GLY A 53 5.81 -2.91 -17.41
N TYR A 54 7.10 -3.18 -17.35
CA TYR A 54 7.70 -4.05 -16.35
C TYR A 54 8.71 -3.31 -15.51
N VAL A 55 8.87 -3.73 -14.27
CA VAL A 55 9.89 -3.25 -13.35
C VAL A 55 10.69 -4.44 -12.83
N LEU A 56 11.99 -4.25 -12.68
CA LEU A 56 12.87 -5.24 -12.06
C LEU A 56 12.93 -4.98 -10.56
N ARG A 57 12.60 -6.01 -9.78
CA ARG A 57 12.71 -5.95 -8.32
C ARG A 57 13.64 -7.04 -7.82
N PRO A 58 14.46 -6.75 -6.81
CA PRO A 58 15.29 -7.77 -6.20
C PRO A 58 14.43 -8.87 -5.59
N TYR A 59 14.76 -10.11 -5.92
CA TYR A 59 14.07 -11.27 -5.37
C TYR A 59 14.57 -11.56 -3.97
N THR A 60 13.69 -11.47 -3.00
CA THR A 60 13.99 -11.78 -1.60
C THR A 60 13.27 -13.05 -1.16
N VAL A 61 14.02 -14.01 -0.66
CA VAL A 61 13.46 -15.23 -0.08
C VAL A 61 13.25 -15.02 1.42
N LYS A 62 12.05 -15.29 1.89
CA LYS A 62 11.79 -15.35 3.33
C LYS A 62 12.27 -16.72 3.85
N ARG A 63 13.35 -16.73 4.61
CA ARG A 63 13.81 -17.94 5.30
C ARG A 63 13.33 -17.90 6.75
N PRO A 64 12.76 -19.01 7.28
CA PRO A 64 12.53 -19.10 8.70
C PRO A 64 13.88 -19.01 9.41
N ALA A 65 13.98 -18.20 10.46
CA ALA A 65 15.15 -18.16 11.30
C ALA A 65 15.31 -19.52 11.99
N GLY A 66 16.52 -20.09 11.92
CA GLY A 66 16.80 -21.45 12.33
C GLY A 66 16.48 -21.77 13.79
N ILE A 67 16.68 -23.01 14.12
CA ILE A 67 16.45 -23.76 15.36
C ILE A 67 16.62 -22.90 16.61
N GLY A 68 15.50 -22.56 17.31
CA GLY A 68 15.57 -21.78 18.54
C GLY A 68 14.27 -21.08 18.95
N GLY A 69 13.15 -21.39 18.34
CA GLY A 69 11.81 -21.00 18.83
C GLY A 69 11.39 -19.56 18.62
N LEU A 70 12.24 -18.70 18.12
CA LEU A 70 11.90 -17.32 17.72
C LEU A 70 11.73 -17.27 16.21
N SER A 71 10.50 -17.23 15.75
CA SER A 71 10.14 -17.11 14.33
C SER A 71 10.41 -15.69 13.80
N SER A 72 11.67 -15.30 13.69
CA SER A 72 12.04 -14.12 12.93
C SER A 72 12.24 -14.50 11.46
N GLN A 73 11.37 -14.02 10.60
CA GLN A 73 11.54 -14.18 9.15
C GLN A 73 12.67 -13.26 8.68
N ARG A 74 13.76 -13.84 8.23
CA ARG A 74 14.86 -13.07 7.65
C ARG A 74 14.67 -12.96 6.15
N HIS A 75 14.63 -11.74 5.64
CA HIS A 75 14.67 -11.49 4.20
C HIS A 75 16.12 -11.61 3.73
N VAL A 76 16.37 -12.57 2.86
CA VAL A 76 17.71 -12.78 2.26
C VAL A 76 17.62 -12.39 0.79
N TYR A 77 18.51 -11.49 0.38
CA TYR A 77 18.67 -11.15 -1.04
C TYR A 77 19.30 -12.33 -1.77
N ALA A 78 18.59 -12.89 -2.74
CA ALA A 78 19.04 -14.06 -3.48
C ALA A 78 19.96 -13.75 -4.68
N GLY A 79 20.30 -12.49 -4.93
CA GLY A 79 21.13 -12.05 -6.07
C GLY A 79 20.42 -12.03 -7.41
N PHE A 80 19.13 -12.36 -7.44
CA PHE A 80 18.30 -12.38 -8.65
C PHE A 80 17.30 -11.25 -8.63
N HIS A 81 16.89 -10.82 -9.84
CA HIS A 81 15.81 -9.87 -10.01
C HIS A 81 14.62 -10.59 -10.66
N GLU A 82 13.44 -10.26 -10.21
CA GLU A 82 12.19 -10.67 -10.86
C GLU A 82 11.61 -9.51 -11.65
N GLU A 83 11.02 -9.81 -12.78
CA GLU A 83 10.34 -8.86 -13.62
C GLU A 83 8.86 -8.86 -13.27
N LEU A 84 8.37 -7.72 -12.80
CA LEU A 84 6.98 -7.55 -12.38
C LEU A 84 6.23 -6.65 -13.34
N ALA A 85 5.05 -7.08 -13.78
CA ALA A 85 4.14 -6.26 -14.57
C ALA A 85 3.58 -5.13 -13.70
N VAL A 86 3.60 -3.91 -14.23
CA VAL A 86 3.08 -2.72 -13.56
C VAL A 86 1.76 -2.32 -14.19
N THR A 87 0.71 -2.32 -13.40
CA THR A 87 -0.64 -1.89 -13.80
C THR A 87 -1.06 -0.70 -12.94
N GLU A 88 -1.66 0.27 -13.56
CA GLU A 88 -2.20 1.45 -12.90
C GLU A 88 -3.70 1.52 -13.11
N MET A 89 -4.44 1.66 -12.04
CA MET A 89 -5.91 1.73 -12.05
C MET A 89 -6.37 3.03 -11.44
N LEU A 90 -7.31 3.68 -12.11
CA LEU A 90 -7.98 4.88 -11.62
C LEU A 90 -9.37 4.53 -11.12
N PHE A 91 -9.65 4.86 -9.87
CA PHE A 91 -10.95 4.66 -9.24
C PHE A 91 -11.68 5.98 -9.09
N ASN A 92 -12.89 6.04 -9.62
CA ASN A 92 -13.78 7.19 -9.53
C ASN A 92 -14.94 6.89 -8.56
N PHE A 93 -14.94 7.57 -7.43
CA PHE A 93 -15.95 7.38 -6.37
C PHE A 93 -17.11 8.38 -6.43
N GLY A 94 -17.18 9.15 -7.49
CA GLY A 94 -18.23 10.14 -7.71
C GLY A 94 -17.74 11.59 -7.63
N PRO A 95 -18.61 12.57 -7.95
CA PRO A 95 -18.20 13.97 -8.13
C PRO A 95 -17.82 14.70 -6.84
N ARG A 96 -18.17 14.14 -5.68
CA ARG A 96 -17.86 14.72 -4.36
C ARG A 96 -16.65 14.11 -3.69
N LYS A 97 -16.01 13.15 -4.32
CA LYS A 97 -14.86 12.43 -3.78
C LYS A 97 -13.68 12.54 -4.72
N LEU A 98 -12.49 12.54 -4.15
CA LEU A 98 -11.26 12.50 -4.93
C LEU A 98 -11.08 11.11 -5.55
N MET A 99 -10.71 11.09 -6.81
CA MET A 99 -10.30 9.86 -7.48
C MET A 99 -9.00 9.35 -6.88
N ARG A 100 -8.79 8.05 -6.93
CA ARG A 100 -7.56 7.39 -6.48
C ARG A 100 -6.90 6.65 -7.62
N LEU A 101 -5.64 6.93 -7.78
CA LEU A 101 -4.77 6.23 -8.70
C LEU A 101 -4.01 5.17 -7.91
N ILE A 102 -4.21 3.91 -8.26
CA ILE A 102 -3.61 2.78 -7.55
C ILE A 102 -2.70 2.04 -8.50
N ARG A 103 -1.45 1.84 -8.08
CA ARG A 103 -0.45 1.11 -8.86
C ARG A 103 -0.22 -0.26 -8.26
N PHE A 104 -0.19 -1.25 -9.13
CA PHE A 104 0.09 -2.64 -8.80
C PHE A 104 1.37 -3.09 -9.50
N GLU A 105 2.22 -3.77 -8.78
CA GLU A 105 3.40 -4.46 -9.32
C GLU A 105 3.25 -5.96 -9.06
N GLY A 106 3.26 -6.76 -10.13
CA GLY A 106 3.03 -8.20 -10.02
C GLY A 106 1.68 -8.57 -9.39
N GLY A 107 0.65 -7.75 -9.60
CA GLY A 107 -0.68 -7.96 -9.04
C GLY A 107 -0.82 -7.57 -7.55
N ARG A 108 0.18 -6.89 -6.98
CA ARG A 108 0.17 -6.40 -5.59
C ARG A 108 0.20 -4.89 -5.55
N LEU A 109 -0.64 -4.31 -4.69
CA LEU A 109 -0.69 -2.87 -4.48
C LEU A 109 0.62 -2.35 -3.91
N THR A 110 1.23 -1.36 -4.59
CA THR A 110 2.49 -0.74 -4.16
C THR A 110 2.37 0.75 -3.89
N TYR A 111 1.39 1.41 -4.49
CA TYR A 111 1.29 2.86 -4.40
C TYR A 111 -0.14 3.35 -4.60
N ILE A 112 -0.53 4.35 -3.81
CA ILE A 112 -1.82 5.03 -3.90
C ILE A 112 -1.59 6.52 -4.00
N GLU A 113 -2.13 7.14 -5.03
CA GLU A 113 -2.07 8.58 -5.25
C GLU A 113 -3.48 9.18 -5.32
N THR A 114 -3.62 10.38 -4.83
CA THR A 114 -4.86 11.14 -4.97
C THR A 114 -4.84 11.88 -6.31
N ALA A 115 -5.85 11.64 -7.13
CA ALA A 115 -6.11 12.40 -8.35
C ALA A 115 -7.18 13.46 -8.08
N GLY A 116 -7.56 14.24 -9.10
CA GLY A 116 -8.59 15.25 -8.98
C GLY A 116 -9.97 14.68 -8.58
N TYR A 117 -10.96 15.54 -8.43
CA TYR A 117 -12.32 15.12 -8.12
C TYR A 117 -12.91 14.21 -9.20
N GLY A 118 -13.67 13.25 -8.76
CA GLY A 118 -14.40 12.35 -9.63
C GLY A 118 -15.55 13.06 -10.39
N HIS A 119 -16.22 12.30 -11.21
CA HIS A 119 -17.36 12.76 -11.99
C HIS A 119 -18.41 11.64 -12.07
N ARG A 120 -19.61 12.00 -12.47
CA ARG A 120 -20.61 10.97 -12.80
C ARG A 120 -20.16 10.22 -14.04
N SER A 121 -20.06 8.90 -13.94
CA SER A 121 -19.94 8.08 -15.13
C SER A 121 -21.22 8.25 -15.96
N LYS A 122 -21.06 8.64 -17.20
CA LYS A 122 -22.16 8.52 -18.17
C LYS A 122 -22.22 7.05 -18.56
N ASP A 123 -23.28 6.43 -18.13
CA ASP A 123 -23.63 5.08 -18.62
C ASP A 123 -23.95 5.12 -20.11
#